data_4c6b89f0f6d77c3515b9cac0a1879061
#
_entry.id   4c6b89f0f6d77c3515b9cac0a1879061
#
_cell.length_a   1.000
_cell.length_b   1.000
_cell.length_c   1.000
_cell.angle_alpha   90.00
_cell.angle_beta   90.00
_cell.angle_gamma   90.00
#
_symmetry.space_group_name_H-M   'P 1'
#
loop_
_entity.id
_entity.type
_entity.pdbx_description
1 polymer ?
#
loop_
_entity_poly.entity_id
_entity_poly.type
_entity_poly.pdbx_seq_one_letter_code
_entity_poly.pdbx_strand_id
1 'polypeptide(L)'
;MGWLADRFAKKYVMILIYTLVAASIPLLYFASSPGVIYLFAFIFGMGLGGDYMVIPLMAAELFGVKIMGRVMGLVLTADGIAEAVAPMFVGWLRDRNGSYANGFAALIFLAVVGIIAIAMLPKNINTYAGSVEPHRHIEA
;
A
#
# COMPACT_ATOMS: atom_id res chain seq x y z
N MET A 1 7.65 10.95 -0.42
CA MET A 1 7.72 9.48 -0.46
C MET A 1 8.64 8.96 -1.57
N GLY A 2 8.63 9.49 -2.80
CA GLY A 2 9.53 9.04 -3.88
C GLY A 2 11.00 9.04 -3.52
N TRP A 3 11.52 10.11 -2.94
CA TRP A 3 12.92 10.21 -2.48
C TRP A 3 13.29 9.13 -1.44
N LEU A 4 12.34 8.72 -0.57
CA LEU A 4 12.56 7.60 0.35
C LEU A 4 12.64 6.27 -0.41
N ALA A 5 11.79 6.08 -1.41
CA ALA A 5 11.76 4.85 -2.22
C ALA A 5 13.02 4.66 -3.07
N ASP A 6 13.72 5.77 -3.40
CA ASP A 6 15.00 5.73 -4.13
C ASP A 6 16.18 5.40 -3.19
N ARG A 7 16.09 5.74 -1.92
CA ARG A 7 17.19 5.62 -0.96
C ARG A 7 17.11 4.38 -0.06
N PHE A 8 15.91 3.88 0.16
CA PHE A 8 15.65 2.69 0.99
C PHE A 8 15.00 1.59 0.15
N ALA A 9 15.19 0.34 0.58
CA ALA A 9 14.49 -0.78 -0.05
C ALA A 9 12.98 -0.53 0.01
N LYS A 10 12.30 -0.58 -1.14
CA LYS A 10 10.87 -0.25 -1.33
C LYS A 10 9.97 -1.00 -0.35
N LYS A 11 10.36 -2.22 0.04
CA LYS A 11 9.72 -3.02 1.09
C LYS A 11 9.57 -2.26 2.41
N TYR A 12 10.64 -1.59 2.88
CA TYR A 12 10.58 -0.84 4.14
C TYR A 12 9.74 0.42 4.03
N VAL A 13 9.75 1.05 2.86
CA VAL A 13 8.90 2.21 2.57
C VAL A 13 7.42 1.81 2.59
N MET A 14 7.07 0.67 2.01
CA MET A 14 5.71 0.10 2.08
C MET A 14 5.28 -0.20 3.53
N ILE A 15 6.14 -0.85 4.30
CA ILE A 15 5.85 -1.13 5.73
C ILE A 15 5.62 0.19 6.47
N LEU A 16 6.43 1.22 6.23
CA LEU A 16 6.25 2.55 6.82
C LEU A 16 4.89 3.15 6.44
N ILE A 17 4.52 3.10 5.16
CA ILE A 17 3.24 3.62 4.65
C ILE A 17 2.07 2.93 5.36
N TYR A 18 2.02 1.60 5.38
CA TYR A 18 0.95 0.86 6.03
C TYR A 18 0.92 1.09 7.54
N THR A 19 2.07 1.26 8.17
CA THR A 19 2.15 1.61 9.60
C THR A 19 1.58 3.00 9.87
N LEU A 20 1.88 4.00 9.01
CA LEU A 20 1.33 5.34 9.12
C LEU A 20 -0.19 5.34 8.92
N VAL A 21 -0.68 4.61 7.93
CA VAL A 21 -2.12 4.45 7.68
C VAL A 21 -2.79 3.79 8.88
N ALA A 22 -2.26 2.66 9.38
CA ALA A 22 -2.80 1.98 10.55
C ALA A 22 -2.80 2.87 11.80
N ALA A 23 -1.73 3.63 12.04
CA ALA A 23 -1.61 4.55 13.16
C ALA A 23 -2.53 5.78 13.05
N SER A 24 -2.95 6.15 11.84
CA SER A 24 -3.89 7.26 11.63
C SER A 24 -5.33 6.91 12.01
N ILE A 25 -5.75 5.64 11.92
CA ILE A 25 -7.13 5.23 12.19
C ILE A 25 -7.58 5.54 13.63
N PRO A 26 -6.79 5.28 14.69
CA PRO A 26 -7.14 5.66 16.05
C PRO A 26 -7.35 7.17 16.24
N LEU A 27 -6.60 8.02 15.50
CA LEU A 27 -6.82 9.46 15.55
C LEU A 27 -8.24 9.83 15.12
N LEU A 28 -8.78 9.14 14.12
CA LEU A 28 -10.16 9.38 13.67
C LEU A 28 -11.17 8.92 14.72
N TYR A 29 -10.90 7.84 15.44
CA TYR A 29 -11.76 7.36 16.52
C TYR A 29 -11.82 8.35 17.70
N PHE A 30 -10.70 8.97 18.05
CA PHE A 30 -10.59 9.97 19.12
C PHE A 30 -10.80 11.42 18.65
N ALA A 31 -11.28 11.62 17.40
CA ALA A 31 -11.44 12.95 16.83
C ALA A 31 -12.53 13.75 17.54
N SER A 32 -12.15 14.47 18.60
CA SER A 32 -13.02 15.38 19.37
C SER A 32 -12.86 16.85 18.93
N SER A 33 -11.88 17.16 18.08
CA SER A 33 -11.61 18.52 17.63
C SER A 33 -11.25 18.56 16.14
N PRO A 34 -11.54 19.66 15.43
CA PRO A 34 -11.16 19.83 14.02
C PRO A 34 -9.68 19.63 13.75
N GLY A 35 -8.80 20.02 14.69
CA GLY A 35 -7.35 19.85 14.56
C GLY A 35 -6.91 18.39 14.44
N VAL A 36 -7.55 17.48 15.16
CA VAL A 36 -7.26 16.04 15.08
C VAL A 36 -7.70 15.48 13.73
N ILE A 37 -8.80 15.97 13.17
CA ILE A 37 -9.28 15.58 11.85
C ILE A 37 -8.28 16.03 10.76
N TYR A 38 -7.77 17.24 10.84
CA TYR A 38 -6.74 17.73 9.90
C TYR A 38 -5.43 16.94 10.02
N LEU A 39 -5.03 16.60 11.24
CA LEU A 39 -3.85 15.76 11.46
C LEU A 39 -4.04 14.35 10.87
N PHE A 40 -5.21 13.74 11.10
CA PHE A 40 -5.57 12.48 10.45
C PHE A 40 -5.48 12.58 8.94
N ALA A 41 -6.13 13.59 8.33
CA ALA A 41 -6.16 13.77 6.88
C ALA A 41 -4.75 13.96 6.30
N PHE A 42 -3.88 14.67 7.01
CA PHE A 42 -2.49 14.86 6.62
C PHE A 42 -1.70 13.55 6.62
N ILE A 43 -1.74 12.81 7.74
CA ILE A 43 -0.99 11.55 7.89
C ILE A 43 -1.53 10.48 6.93
N PHE A 44 -2.85 10.33 6.86
CA PHE A 44 -3.51 9.38 5.98
C PHE A 44 -3.25 9.70 4.51
N GLY A 45 -3.36 10.97 4.12
CA GLY A 45 -3.07 11.41 2.75
C GLY A 45 -1.62 11.21 2.34
N MET A 46 -0.66 11.41 3.25
CA MET A 46 0.75 11.08 3.00
C MET A 46 0.95 9.57 2.79
N GLY A 47 0.27 8.74 3.57
CA GLY A 47 0.29 7.29 3.42
C GLY A 47 -0.28 6.85 2.08
N LEU A 48 -1.49 7.28 1.77
CA LEU A 48 -2.20 6.95 0.54
C LEU A 48 -1.42 7.39 -0.72
N GLY A 49 -0.94 8.65 -0.74
CA GLY A 49 -0.12 9.15 -1.85
C GLY A 49 1.20 8.41 -2.02
N GLY A 50 1.78 7.93 -0.91
CA GLY A 50 2.98 7.08 -0.94
C GLY A 50 2.71 5.70 -1.54
N ASP A 51 1.58 5.10 -1.22
CA ASP A 51 1.17 3.77 -1.68
C ASP A 51 1.05 3.73 -3.22
N TYR A 52 0.31 4.67 -3.80
CA TYR A 52 0.16 4.78 -5.26
C TYR A 52 1.48 4.99 -6.01
N MET A 53 2.52 5.52 -5.36
CA MET A 53 3.85 5.66 -5.97
C MET A 53 4.69 4.39 -5.82
N VAL A 54 4.61 3.71 -4.69
CA VAL A 54 5.50 2.57 -4.37
C VAL A 54 5.01 1.27 -4.99
N ILE A 55 3.70 1.05 -5.12
CA ILE A 55 3.11 -0.14 -5.75
C ILE A 55 3.67 -0.38 -7.16
N PRO A 56 3.62 0.60 -8.10
CA PRO A 56 4.19 0.39 -9.45
C PRO A 56 5.69 0.11 -9.43
N LEU A 57 6.43 0.78 -8.55
CA LEU A 57 7.87 0.58 -8.42
C LEU A 57 8.19 -0.83 -7.94
N MET A 58 7.45 -1.35 -6.97
CA MET A 58 7.61 -2.74 -6.51
C MET A 58 7.18 -3.74 -7.58
N ALA A 59 6.07 -3.49 -8.28
CA ALA A 59 5.61 -4.34 -9.36
C ALA A 59 6.66 -4.44 -10.50
N ALA A 60 7.29 -3.30 -10.85
CA ALA A 60 8.35 -3.28 -11.86
C ALA A 60 9.59 -4.05 -11.42
N GLU A 61 9.97 -3.98 -10.13
CA GLU A 61 11.10 -4.74 -9.59
C GLU A 61 10.83 -6.24 -9.51
N LEU A 62 9.62 -6.63 -9.11
CA LEU A 62 9.25 -8.04 -8.91
C LEU A 62 9.02 -8.78 -10.22
N PHE A 63 8.33 -8.14 -11.16
CA PHE A 63 7.81 -8.79 -12.36
C PHE A 63 8.45 -8.30 -13.66
N GLY A 64 9.27 -7.26 -13.57
CA GLY A 64 9.88 -6.61 -14.72
C GLY A 64 8.89 -5.76 -15.53
N VAL A 65 9.43 -4.85 -16.33
CA VAL A 65 8.65 -3.86 -17.10
C VAL A 65 7.77 -4.51 -18.18
N LYS A 66 8.17 -5.68 -18.69
CA LYS A 66 7.51 -6.36 -19.82
C LYS A 66 6.08 -6.81 -19.50
N ILE A 67 5.81 -7.23 -18.27
CA ILE A 67 4.47 -7.72 -17.85
C ILE A 67 3.79 -6.78 -16.86
N MET A 68 4.44 -5.64 -16.56
CA MET A 68 3.97 -4.66 -15.58
C MET A 68 2.53 -4.22 -15.81
N GLY A 69 2.12 -4.00 -17.06
CA GLY A 69 0.75 -3.57 -17.37
C GLY A 69 -0.31 -4.58 -16.93
N ARG A 70 -0.07 -5.88 -17.11
CA ARG A 70 -0.99 -6.94 -16.67
C ARG A 70 -1.05 -7.03 -15.14
N VAL A 71 0.11 -6.96 -14.48
CA VAL A 71 0.20 -7.02 -13.03
C VAL A 71 -0.49 -5.81 -12.40
N MET A 72 -0.22 -4.60 -12.91
CA MET A 72 -0.86 -3.38 -12.44
C MET A 72 -2.38 -3.38 -12.69
N GLY A 73 -2.83 -3.89 -13.82
CA GLY A 73 -4.26 -4.04 -14.08
C GLY A 73 -4.95 -4.91 -13.03
N LEU A 74 -4.35 -6.04 -12.65
CA LEU A 74 -4.88 -6.92 -11.61
C LEU A 74 -4.84 -6.26 -10.23
N VAL A 75 -3.72 -5.63 -9.87
CA VAL A 75 -3.54 -4.96 -8.58
C VAL A 75 -4.54 -3.82 -8.42
N LEU A 76 -4.65 -2.92 -9.41
CA LEU A 76 -5.57 -1.79 -9.35
C LEU A 76 -7.05 -2.22 -9.37
N THR A 77 -7.38 -3.32 -10.03
CA THR A 77 -8.74 -3.87 -9.98
C THR A 77 -9.06 -4.40 -8.59
N ALA A 78 -8.14 -5.15 -7.98
CA ALA A 78 -8.32 -5.65 -6.61
C ALA A 78 -8.42 -4.52 -5.60
N ASP A 79 -7.58 -3.49 -5.75
CA ASP A 79 -7.56 -2.28 -4.93
C ASP A 79 -8.89 -1.52 -5.04
N GLY A 80 -9.37 -1.24 -6.24
CA GLY A 80 -10.66 -0.58 -6.46
C GLY A 80 -11.84 -1.35 -5.90
N ILE A 81 -11.83 -2.69 -5.95
CA ILE A 81 -12.85 -3.52 -5.30
C ILE A 81 -12.77 -3.36 -3.78
N ALA A 82 -11.57 -3.39 -3.20
CA ALA A 82 -11.37 -3.22 -1.77
C ALA A 82 -11.81 -1.83 -1.30
N GLU A 83 -11.48 -0.78 -2.04
CA GLU A 83 -11.89 0.59 -1.76
C GLU A 83 -13.41 0.78 -1.82
N ALA A 84 -14.11 0.09 -2.72
CA ALA A 84 -15.56 0.13 -2.81
C ALA A 84 -16.23 -0.66 -1.66
N VAL A 85 -15.70 -1.83 -1.32
CA VAL A 85 -16.29 -2.74 -0.32
C VAL A 85 -16.02 -2.28 1.11
N ALA A 86 -14.84 -1.73 1.39
CA ALA A 86 -14.44 -1.38 2.76
C ALA A 86 -15.39 -0.37 3.45
N PRO A 87 -15.83 0.74 2.82
CA PRO A 87 -16.78 1.66 3.43
C PRO A 87 -18.15 1.02 3.67
N MET A 88 -18.61 0.18 2.73
CA MET A 88 -19.89 -0.55 2.87
C MET A 88 -19.85 -1.51 4.07
N PHE A 89 -18.73 -2.23 4.22
CA PHE A 89 -18.55 -3.16 5.33
C PHE A 89 -18.49 -2.45 6.69
N VAL A 90 -17.76 -1.33 6.77
CA VAL A 90 -17.67 -0.50 7.98
C VAL A 90 -19.04 0.11 8.31
N GLY A 91 -19.79 0.59 7.32
CA GLY A 91 -21.15 1.11 7.49
C GLY A 91 -22.11 0.04 8.02
N TRP A 92 -22.07 -1.15 7.45
CA TRP A 92 -22.87 -2.28 7.88
C TRP A 92 -22.55 -2.71 9.32
N LEU A 93 -21.26 -2.74 9.70
CA LEU A 93 -20.84 -3.01 11.09
C LEU A 93 -21.37 -1.96 12.05
N ARG A 94 -21.33 -0.69 11.67
CA ARG A 94 -21.89 0.41 12.47
C ARG A 94 -23.40 0.23 12.68
N ASP A 95 -24.13 -0.07 11.62
CA ASP A 95 -25.60 -0.21 11.69
C ASP A 95 -26.04 -1.38 12.61
N ARG A 96 -25.23 -2.44 12.65
CA ARG A 96 -25.45 -3.57 13.54
C ARG A 96 -25.05 -3.33 14.99
N ASN A 97 -23.94 -2.63 15.21
CA ASN A 97 -23.34 -2.50 16.54
C ASN A 97 -23.56 -1.13 17.18
N GLY A 98 -24.18 -0.19 16.47
CA GLY A 98 -24.40 1.18 16.94
C GLY A 98 -23.12 2.02 17.11
N SER A 99 -21.94 1.48 16.72
CA SER A 99 -20.63 2.13 16.90
C SER A 99 -19.69 1.81 15.75
N TYR A 100 -18.83 2.76 15.39
CA TYR A 100 -17.74 2.58 14.42
C TYR A 100 -16.55 1.78 14.97
N ALA A 101 -16.48 1.54 16.29
CA ALA A 101 -15.33 0.91 16.93
C ALA A 101 -14.94 -0.43 16.28
N ASN A 102 -15.93 -1.29 16.01
CA ASN A 102 -15.70 -2.60 15.39
C ASN A 102 -15.24 -2.45 13.91
N GLY A 103 -15.75 -1.44 13.19
CA GLY A 103 -15.30 -1.13 11.84
C GLY A 103 -13.84 -0.69 11.81
N PHE A 104 -13.45 0.22 12.69
CA PHE A 104 -12.06 0.67 12.81
C PHE A 104 -11.12 -0.44 13.27
N ALA A 105 -11.56 -1.29 14.21
CA ALA A 105 -10.79 -2.46 14.62
C ALA A 105 -10.53 -3.43 13.45
N ALA A 106 -11.54 -3.67 12.60
CA ALA A 106 -11.41 -4.49 11.41
C ALA A 106 -10.41 -3.88 10.39
N LEU A 107 -10.46 -2.57 10.17
CA LEU A 107 -9.52 -1.88 9.28
C LEU A 107 -8.07 -1.95 9.80
N ILE A 108 -7.87 -1.76 11.11
CA ILE A 108 -6.55 -1.90 11.75
C ILE A 108 -6.04 -3.34 11.59
N PHE A 109 -6.90 -4.33 11.81
CA PHE A 109 -6.54 -5.74 11.63
C PHE A 109 -6.10 -6.02 10.18
N LEU A 110 -6.85 -5.53 9.19
CA LEU A 110 -6.49 -5.66 7.77
C LEU A 110 -5.17 -4.98 7.44
N ALA A 111 -4.92 -3.78 8.00
CA ALA A 111 -3.65 -3.07 7.82
C ALA A 111 -2.47 -3.86 8.41
N VAL A 112 -2.63 -4.47 9.58
CA VAL A 112 -1.61 -5.34 10.20
C VAL A 112 -1.35 -6.58 9.34
N VAL A 113 -2.40 -7.21 8.81
CA VAL A 113 -2.26 -8.33 7.86
C VAL A 113 -1.47 -7.90 6.61
N GLY A 114 -1.75 -6.71 6.08
CA GLY A 114 -1.01 -6.12 4.97
C GLY A 114 0.49 -5.93 5.29
N ILE A 115 0.80 -5.39 6.47
CA ILE A 115 2.19 -5.22 6.94
C ILE A 115 2.90 -6.57 7.00
N ILE A 116 2.26 -7.59 7.57
CA ILE A 116 2.82 -8.94 7.67
C ILE A 116 3.07 -9.53 6.28
N ALA A 117 2.09 -9.41 5.37
CA ALA A 117 2.23 -9.90 4.00
C ALA A 117 3.42 -9.25 3.28
N ILE A 118 3.59 -7.93 3.39
CA ILE A 118 4.74 -7.22 2.83
C ILE A 118 6.04 -7.64 3.52
N ALA A 119 6.02 -7.84 4.84
CA ALA A 119 7.19 -8.30 5.58
C ALA A 119 7.65 -9.70 5.18
N MET A 120 6.76 -10.55 4.67
CA MET A 120 7.09 -11.88 4.14
C MET A 120 7.68 -11.85 2.73
N LEU A 121 7.61 -10.73 1.99
CA LEU A 121 8.25 -10.62 0.68
C LEU A 121 9.78 -10.74 0.81
N PRO A 122 10.46 -11.47 -0.10
CA PRO A 122 11.90 -11.63 -0.06
C PRO A 122 12.64 -10.29 -0.23
N LYS A 123 13.76 -10.16 0.48
CA LYS A 123 14.57 -8.92 0.50
C LYS A 123 15.32 -8.63 -0.80
N ASN A 124 15.63 -9.65 -1.60
CA ASN A 124 16.47 -9.56 -2.80
C ASN A 124 15.65 -9.92 -4.03
N ILE A 125 15.28 -8.89 -4.78
CA ILE A 125 14.52 -9.01 -6.04
C ILE A 125 15.44 -8.77 -7.25
N ASN A 126 16.73 -8.54 -7.04
CA ASN A 126 17.70 -8.27 -8.12
C ASN A 126 18.04 -9.47 -9.02
N THR A 127 17.39 -10.62 -8.88
CA THR A 127 17.75 -11.84 -9.61
C THR A 127 17.15 -11.89 -11.02
N TYR A 128 16.15 -11.10 -11.35
CA TYR A 128 15.49 -11.15 -12.65
C TYR A 128 15.88 -10.02 -13.62
N ALA A 129 16.63 -9.02 -13.17
CA ALA A 129 17.12 -7.95 -14.03
C ALA A 129 18.41 -8.33 -14.82
N GLY A 130 19.02 -9.47 -14.51
CA GLY A 130 20.32 -9.89 -15.06
C GLY A 130 20.28 -10.75 -16.32
N SER A 131 19.12 -11.09 -16.89
CA SER A 131 19.02 -12.00 -18.03
C SER A 131 18.64 -11.32 -19.35
N VAL A 132 18.83 -10.02 -19.48
CA VAL A 132 18.85 -9.39 -20.80
C VAL A 132 20.32 -9.36 -21.25
N GLU A 133 20.74 -10.45 -21.89
CA GLU A 133 22.00 -10.44 -22.66
C GLU A 133 22.00 -9.27 -23.64
N PRO A 134 23.06 -8.45 -23.69
CA PRO A 134 23.22 -7.51 -24.77
C PRO A 134 23.42 -8.33 -26.07
N HIS A 135 22.49 -8.20 -27.00
CA HIS A 135 22.66 -8.70 -28.36
C HIS A 135 24.01 -8.18 -28.86
N ARG A 136 24.95 -9.10 -28.93
CA ARG A 136 26.25 -8.95 -29.53
C ARG A 136 26.04 -8.46 -30.97
N HIS A 137 26.59 -7.31 -31.28
CA HIS A 137 26.71 -6.80 -32.62
C HIS A 137 27.21 -7.92 -33.54
N ILE A 138 26.40 -8.27 -34.53
CA ILE A 138 26.89 -9.02 -35.68
C ILE A 138 27.46 -7.98 -36.62
N GLU A 139 28.78 -7.78 -36.52
CA GLU A 139 29.54 -7.19 -37.58
C GLU A 139 29.75 -8.29 -38.65
N ALA A 140 29.27 -8.04 -39.84
CA ALA A 140 29.75 -8.58 -41.09
C ALA A 140 29.38 -7.61 -42.21
#